data_83a7d3fe2543f6f93dfe3dfcfd2b145a
#
_entry.id   83a7d3fe2543f6f93dfe3dfcfd2b145a
#
_cell.length_a   1.000
_cell.length_b   1.000
_cell.length_c   1.000
_cell.angle_alpha   90.00
_cell.angle_beta   90.00
_cell.angle_gamma   90.00
#
_symmetry.space_group_name_H-M   'P 1'
#
loop_
_entity.id
_entity.type
_entity.pdbx_description
1 polymer ?
#
loop_
_entity_poly.entity_id
_entity_poly.type
_entity_poly.pdbx_seq_one_letter_code
_entity_poly.pdbx_strand_id
1 'polypeptide(L)'
;MTAIGTGAFRECVALKKIVVPSGVECIAEKMFYECASLTEVALPSTLKEIGANAFYNCDALESIELPESVTAIGSGAFRECVALKKIVVSSGVECIAEEMFYECASLTEIVLPNTLKEIGVDAFYNCKALTSIELPESVTAIGPSAFMHCSSLKKIVVPTGIERIESNMFNDCTSLTEVVLPSMLKEIRGMAFFGCIALENIELPASVTAIGSIAFGGCSSLKKIVVPTGVERIEGSTFVGCSNLTEVVLPSTLKEIMGMAFRNCEALKTVVLPSSLKDIGKGAFSNCPLESVFFGGTEAEYLSVSVAEGNDSILSAAVYFYSETEPTENPQKFWRYSGGKPLPWA
;
A
#
# COMPACT_ATOMS: atom_id res chain seq x y z
N MET A 1 33.41 16.88 -27.28
CA MET A 1 32.78 15.54 -27.38
C MET A 1 31.34 15.73 -26.92
N THR A 2 30.38 15.46 -27.80
CA THR A 2 28.97 15.77 -27.53
C THR A 2 28.14 14.51 -27.17
N ALA A 3 28.67 13.31 -27.42
CA ALA A 3 28.02 12.04 -27.10
C ALA A 3 29.04 10.95 -26.76
N ILE A 4 28.65 10.08 -25.86
CA ILE A 4 29.35 8.83 -25.48
C ILE A 4 28.31 7.72 -25.71
N GLY A 5 28.70 6.66 -26.43
CA GLY A 5 27.77 5.62 -26.87
C GLY A 5 27.19 4.76 -25.77
N THR A 6 26.12 4.04 -26.09
CA THR A 6 25.48 3.04 -25.24
C THR A 6 26.49 2.02 -24.71
N GLY A 7 26.46 1.76 -23.40
CA GLY A 7 27.32 0.77 -22.75
C GLY A 7 28.82 1.08 -22.80
N ALA A 8 29.24 2.31 -23.08
CA ALA A 8 30.67 2.65 -23.30
C ALA A 8 31.58 2.25 -22.13
N PHE A 9 31.08 2.22 -20.90
CA PHE A 9 31.81 1.78 -19.69
C PHE A 9 31.12 0.59 -19.01
N ARG A 10 30.28 -0.13 -19.76
CA ARG A 10 29.57 -1.29 -19.21
C ARG A 10 30.57 -2.28 -18.62
N GLU A 11 30.22 -2.81 -17.42
CA GLU A 11 31.02 -3.82 -16.71
C GLU A 11 32.46 -3.37 -16.40
N CYS A 12 32.71 -2.08 -16.37
CA CYS A 12 34.00 -1.55 -15.91
C CYS A 12 34.12 -1.65 -14.39
N VAL A 13 34.19 -2.89 -13.86
CA VAL A 13 34.12 -3.20 -12.41
C VAL A 13 35.22 -2.55 -11.57
N ALA A 14 36.34 -2.16 -12.16
CA ALA A 14 37.43 -1.49 -11.47
C ALA A 14 37.37 0.05 -11.54
N LEU A 15 36.41 0.61 -12.30
CA LEU A 15 36.24 2.05 -12.45
C LEU A 15 35.72 2.64 -11.15
N LYS A 16 36.49 3.53 -10.51
CA LYS A 16 36.10 4.18 -9.25
C LYS A 16 35.55 5.58 -9.41
N LYS A 17 36.12 6.33 -10.33
CA LYS A 17 35.76 7.74 -10.55
C LYS A 17 35.79 8.09 -12.01
N ILE A 18 34.88 8.94 -12.44
CA ILE A 18 34.82 9.44 -13.80
C ILE A 18 34.34 10.89 -13.82
N VAL A 19 34.90 11.69 -14.70
CA VAL A 19 34.41 13.03 -15.05
C VAL A 19 33.83 12.96 -16.45
N VAL A 20 32.53 13.17 -16.58
CA VAL A 20 31.86 13.25 -17.89
C VAL A 20 32.18 14.61 -18.51
N PRO A 21 32.72 14.68 -19.74
CA PRO A 21 33.16 15.93 -20.34
C PRO A 21 32.05 16.97 -20.50
N SER A 22 32.40 18.23 -20.38
CA SER A 22 31.51 19.34 -20.69
C SER A 22 31.05 19.25 -22.15
N GLY A 23 29.76 19.54 -22.40
CA GLY A 23 29.13 19.40 -23.72
C GLY A 23 28.48 18.04 -23.97
N VAL A 24 28.61 17.06 -23.06
CA VAL A 24 27.76 15.84 -23.08
C VAL A 24 26.38 16.22 -22.57
N GLU A 25 25.34 15.91 -23.35
CA GLU A 25 23.95 16.20 -23.04
C GLU A 25 23.16 14.96 -22.58
N CYS A 26 23.68 13.75 -22.83
CA CYS A 26 23.02 12.49 -22.48
C CYS A 26 24.03 11.48 -21.92
N ILE A 27 23.71 10.89 -20.77
CA ILE A 27 24.28 9.61 -20.33
C ILE A 27 23.49 8.52 -21.05
N ALA A 28 24.12 7.85 -22.00
CA ALA A 28 23.45 6.86 -22.82
C ALA A 28 22.98 5.63 -22.01
N GLU A 29 22.03 4.89 -22.58
CA GLU A 29 21.56 3.63 -22.02
C GLU A 29 22.72 2.72 -21.60
N LYS A 30 22.65 2.16 -20.39
CA LYS A 30 23.64 1.20 -19.83
C LYS A 30 25.09 1.73 -19.82
N MET A 31 25.31 3.04 -19.88
CA MET A 31 26.68 3.58 -20.00
C MET A 31 27.60 3.11 -18.88
N PHE A 32 27.12 3.05 -17.63
CA PHE A 32 27.88 2.59 -16.46
C PHE A 32 27.27 1.34 -15.84
N TYR A 33 26.57 0.54 -16.63
CA TYR A 33 25.92 -0.70 -16.22
C TYR A 33 26.96 -1.64 -15.55
N GLU A 34 26.68 -2.10 -14.34
CA GLU A 34 27.57 -2.98 -13.54
C GLU A 34 28.98 -2.41 -13.29
N CYS A 35 29.10 -1.09 -13.14
CA CYS A 35 30.34 -0.48 -12.64
C CYS A 35 30.40 -0.59 -11.13
N ALA A 36 30.57 -1.79 -10.57
CA ALA A 36 30.40 -2.12 -9.16
C ALA A 36 31.31 -1.33 -8.19
N SER A 37 32.48 -0.84 -8.65
CA SER A 37 33.40 -0.04 -7.83
C SER A 37 33.22 1.49 -8.00
N LEU A 38 32.23 1.94 -8.80
CA LEU A 38 32.05 3.35 -9.12
C LEU A 38 31.51 4.10 -7.90
N THR A 39 32.35 5.00 -7.35
CA THR A 39 32.01 5.79 -6.15
C THR A 39 31.71 7.25 -6.46
N GLU A 40 32.22 7.77 -7.58
CA GLU A 40 32.11 9.19 -7.91
C GLU A 40 31.93 9.42 -9.42
N VAL A 41 30.89 10.16 -9.77
CA VAL A 41 30.60 10.57 -11.13
C VAL A 41 30.36 12.07 -11.15
N ALA A 42 31.23 12.83 -11.81
CA ALA A 42 31.02 14.25 -12.04
C ALA A 42 30.26 14.44 -13.36
N LEU A 43 29.03 14.91 -13.25
CA LEU A 43 28.16 15.18 -14.39
C LEU A 43 28.25 16.65 -14.84
N PRO A 44 28.25 16.94 -16.16
CA PRO A 44 28.34 18.31 -16.65
C PRO A 44 27.00 19.04 -16.55
N SER A 45 27.03 20.35 -16.37
CA SER A 45 25.84 21.21 -16.35
C SER A 45 25.07 21.28 -17.67
N THR A 46 25.60 20.67 -18.74
CA THR A 46 24.93 20.52 -20.05
C THR A 46 24.06 19.28 -20.15
N LEU A 47 24.12 18.38 -19.13
CA LEU A 47 23.40 17.12 -19.15
C LEU A 47 21.89 17.34 -19.09
N LYS A 48 21.14 16.71 -20.00
CA LYS A 48 19.67 16.78 -20.08
C LYS A 48 18.98 15.45 -19.80
N GLU A 49 19.69 14.36 -20.09
CA GLU A 49 19.08 13.02 -20.04
C GLU A 49 20.04 11.99 -19.43
N ILE A 50 19.46 11.09 -18.62
CA ILE A 50 20.10 9.88 -18.15
C ILE A 50 19.29 8.70 -18.68
N GLY A 51 19.92 7.87 -19.54
CA GLY A 51 19.29 6.75 -20.22
C GLY A 51 18.93 5.59 -19.29
N ALA A 52 18.13 4.66 -19.83
CA ALA A 52 17.70 3.48 -19.09
C ALA A 52 18.90 2.65 -18.59
N ASN A 53 18.81 2.15 -17.35
CA ASN A 53 19.84 1.33 -16.69
C ASN A 53 21.24 1.94 -16.71
N ALA A 54 21.34 3.28 -16.81
CA ALA A 54 22.63 3.95 -16.98
C ALA A 54 23.63 3.67 -15.84
N PHE A 55 23.14 3.54 -14.62
CA PHE A 55 23.90 3.23 -13.39
C PHE A 55 23.42 1.93 -12.73
N TYR A 56 22.79 1.03 -13.50
CA TYR A 56 22.35 -0.26 -12.98
C TYR A 56 23.48 -0.98 -12.25
N ASN A 57 23.22 -1.45 -11.01
CA ASN A 57 24.17 -2.22 -10.20
C ASN A 57 25.54 -1.52 -10.00
N CYS A 58 25.50 -0.19 -9.79
CA CYS A 58 26.68 0.56 -9.32
C CYS A 58 26.73 0.48 -7.79
N ASP A 59 27.16 -0.69 -7.28
CA ASP A 59 27.08 -1.06 -5.86
C ASP A 59 27.77 -0.11 -4.89
N ALA A 60 28.85 0.55 -5.34
CA ALA A 60 29.63 1.45 -4.50
C ALA A 60 29.20 2.91 -4.60
N LEU A 61 28.19 3.25 -5.41
CA LEU A 61 27.75 4.62 -5.61
C LEU A 61 26.89 5.09 -4.43
N GLU A 62 27.50 5.86 -3.50
CA GLU A 62 26.81 6.33 -2.30
C GLU A 62 25.97 7.58 -2.53
N SER A 63 26.35 8.42 -3.49
CA SER A 63 25.63 9.64 -3.88
C SER A 63 25.95 10.04 -5.31
N ILE A 64 25.04 10.77 -5.92
CA ILE A 64 25.25 11.40 -7.22
C ILE A 64 24.54 12.76 -7.24
N GLU A 65 25.23 13.79 -7.74
CA GLU A 65 24.67 15.12 -7.91
C GLU A 65 24.11 15.25 -9.33
N LEU A 66 22.80 15.37 -9.45
CA LEU A 66 22.13 15.59 -10.72
C LEU A 66 22.13 17.09 -11.06
N PRO A 67 22.65 17.50 -12.22
CA PRO A 67 22.54 18.90 -12.66
C PRO A 67 21.09 19.35 -12.82
N GLU A 68 20.79 20.59 -12.52
CA GLU A 68 19.47 21.23 -12.70
C GLU A 68 18.93 21.12 -14.15
N SER A 69 19.82 20.96 -15.11
CA SER A 69 19.50 20.82 -16.53
C SER A 69 18.90 19.47 -16.90
N VAL A 70 18.94 18.46 -16.00
CA VAL A 70 18.38 17.12 -16.25
C VAL A 70 16.86 17.21 -16.22
N THR A 71 16.23 16.75 -17.31
CA THR A 71 14.76 16.74 -17.48
C THR A 71 14.19 15.35 -17.68
N ALA A 72 15.04 14.35 -17.98
CA ALA A 72 14.61 12.98 -18.17
C ALA A 72 15.58 11.97 -17.55
N ILE A 73 15.03 10.97 -16.87
CA ILE A 73 15.78 9.85 -16.30
C ILE A 73 15.04 8.57 -16.66
N GLY A 74 15.72 7.65 -17.33
CA GLY A 74 15.14 6.42 -17.87
C GLY A 74 14.88 5.35 -16.82
N SER A 75 14.10 4.34 -17.22
CA SER A 75 13.75 3.19 -16.37
C SER A 75 15.00 2.48 -15.87
N GLY A 76 14.97 2.08 -14.59
CA GLY A 76 16.06 1.38 -13.93
C GLY A 76 17.38 2.18 -13.84
N ALA A 77 17.37 3.50 -14.06
CA ALA A 77 18.61 4.27 -14.16
C ALA A 77 19.54 4.10 -12.97
N PHE A 78 19.01 3.93 -11.76
CA PHE A 78 19.75 3.68 -10.50
C PHE A 78 19.35 2.35 -9.86
N ARG A 79 18.75 1.43 -10.64
CA ARG A 79 18.35 0.11 -10.14
C ARG A 79 19.54 -0.61 -9.53
N GLU A 80 19.33 -1.21 -8.35
CA GLU A 80 20.34 -1.98 -7.61
C GLU A 80 21.60 -1.16 -7.22
N CYS A 81 21.49 0.18 -7.12
CA CYS A 81 22.52 0.99 -6.49
C CYS A 81 22.43 0.84 -4.97
N VAL A 82 22.87 -0.31 -4.44
CA VAL A 82 22.60 -0.70 -3.04
C VAL A 82 23.24 0.22 -1.99
N ALA A 83 24.33 0.92 -2.32
CA ALA A 83 24.98 1.88 -1.42
C ALA A 83 24.40 3.30 -1.52
N LEU A 84 23.51 3.60 -2.47
CA LEU A 84 22.97 4.94 -2.69
C LEU A 84 22.16 5.40 -1.46
N LYS A 85 22.63 6.45 -0.79
CA LYS A 85 22.03 6.95 0.47
C LYS A 85 21.13 8.14 0.27
N LYS A 86 21.49 8.99 -0.69
CA LYS A 86 20.79 10.26 -0.93
C LYS A 86 20.80 10.63 -2.41
N ILE A 87 19.68 11.16 -2.88
CA ILE A 87 19.59 11.78 -4.21
C ILE A 87 18.59 12.94 -4.20
N VAL A 88 18.92 13.99 -4.95
CA VAL A 88 18.02 15.12 -5.23
C VAL A 88 17.64 15.03 -6.71
N VAL A 89 16.37 14.83 -6.99
CA VAL A 89 15.85 14.77 -8.36
C VAL A 89 15.66 16.19 -8.86
N SER A 90 16.21 16.48 -10.05
CA SER A 90 16.20 17.82 -10.66
C SER A 90 14.79 18.34 -10.91
N SER A 91 14.61 19.64 -10.82
CA SER A 91 13.31 20.33 -10.96
C SER A 91 12.64 20.18 -12.32
N GLY A 92 13.39 19.79 -13.36
CA GLY A 92 12.87 19.52 -14.70
C GLY A 92 12.26 18.12 -14.89
N VAL A 93 12.41 17.23 -13.90
CA VAL A 93 11.93 15.85 -14.00
C VAL A 93 10.44 15.78 -13.63
N GLU A 94 9.62 15.22 -14.49
CA GLU A 94 8.17 15.07 -14.27
C GLU A 94 7.75 13.63 -13.93
N CYS A 95 8.63 12.65 -14.13
CA CYS A 95 8.35 11.24 -13.90
C CYS A 95 9.53 10.54 -13.20
N ILE A 96 9.25 9.82 -12.11
CA ILE A 96 10.14 8.77 -11.61
C ILE A 96 9.78 7.51 -12.41
N ALA A 97 10.65 7.12 -13.34
CA ALA A 97 10.39 6.01 -14.24
C ALA A 97 10.31 4.66 -13.50
N GLU A 98 9.79 3.65 -14.21
CA GLU A 98 9.73 2.26 -13.74
C GLU A 98 11.09 1.79 -13.23
N GLU A 99 11.10 1.12 -12.06
CA GLU A 99 12.29 0.55 -11.40
C GLU A 99 13.44 1.54 -11.16
N MET A 100 13.23 2.86 -11.23
CA MET A 100 14.33 3.83 -11.21
C MET A 100 15.24 3.66 -9.99
N PHE A 101 14.68 3.37 -8.81
CA PHE A 101 15.41 3.14 -7.55
C PHE A 101 15.13 1.75 -6.98
N TYR A 102 14.78 0.78 -7.84
CA TYR A 102 14.56 -0.61 -7.44
C TYR A 102 15.77 -1.16 -6.69
N GLU A 103 15.56 -1.71 -5.49
CA GLU A 103 16.61 -2.25 -4.61
C GLU A 103 17.73 -1.27 -4.21
N CYS A 104 17.46 0.03 -4.20
CA CYS A 104 18.36 1.00 -3.54
C CYS A 104 18.25 0.84 -2.01
N ALA A 105 18.81 -0.26 -1.49
CA ALA A 105 18.57 -0.72 -0.12
C ALA A 105 19.06 0.25 0.97
N SER A 106 20.04 1.10 0.68
CA SER A 106 20.58 2.11 1.60
C SER A 106 19.95 3.50 1.44
N LEU A 107 18.99 3.68 0.52
CA LEU A 107 18.39 4.98 0.26
C LEU A 107 17.58 5.46 1.47
N THR A 108 18.09 6.49 2.16
CA THR A 108 17.44 7.07 3.33
C THR A 108 16.78 8.40 3.05
N GLU A 109 17.25 9.12 2.04
CA GLU A 109 16.78 10.48 1.70
C GLU A 109 16.64 10.65 0.19
N ILE A 110 15.45 11.05 -0.24
CA ILE A 110 15.20 11.48 -1.61
C ILE A 110 14.41 12.78 -1.59
N VAL A 111 14.83 13.75 -2.42
CA VAL A 111 14.10 14.99 -2.64
C VAL A 111 13.45 14.94 -4.02
N LEU A 112 12.13 14.98 -4.05
CA LEU A 112 11.33 14.99 -5.27
C LEU A 112 10.93 16.41 -5.66
N PRO A 113 10.95 16.76 -6.96
CA PRO A 113 10.57 18.09 -7.41
C PRO A 113 9.06 18.31 -7.40
N ASN A 114 8.61 19.54 -7.19
CA ASN A 114 7.21 19.93 -7.25
C ASN A 114 6.59 19.85 -8.67
N THR A 115 7.40 19.56 -9.68
CA THR A 115 6.97 19.32 -11.06
C THR A 115 6.57 17.87 -11.32
N LEU A 116 6.89 16.96 -10.37
CA LEU A 116 6.65 15.52 -10.53
C LEU A 116 5.17 15.21 -10.70
N LYS A 117 4.83 14.40 -11.71
CA LYS A 117 3.47 13.98 -12.06
C LYS A 117 3.22 12.51 -11.81
N GLU A 118 4.27 11.69 -11.98
CA GLU A 118 4.13 10.25 -11.98
C GLU A 118 5.28 9.56 -11.25
N ILE A 119 4.95 8.48 -10.55
CA ILE A 119 5.89 7.52 -9.97
C ILE A 119 5.56 6.16 -10.59
N GLY A 120 6.53 5.57 -11.29
CA GLY A 120 6.36 4.33 -12.07
C GLY A 120 6.23 3.08 -11.21
N VAL A 121 6.00 1.97 -11.92
CA VAL A 121 5.94 0.61 -11.33
C VAL A 121 7.29 0.29 -10.66
N ASP A 122 7.24 -0.33 -9.48
CA ASP A 122 8.42 -0.77 -8.71
C ASP A 122 9.48 0.33 -8.46
N ALA A 123 9.11 1.62 -8.59
CA ALA A 123 10.07 2.73 -8.59
C ALA A 123 10.95 2.79 -7.35
N PHE A 124 10.43 2.42 -6.17
CA PHE A 124 11.14 2.33 -4.88
C PHE A 124 11.03 0.94 -4.26
N TYR A 125 10.83 -0.08 -5.10
CA TYR A 125 10.76 -1.47 -4.62
C TYR A 125 12.00 -1.80 -3.77
N ASN A 126 11.78 -2.34 -2.57
CA ASN A 126 12.86 -2.81 -1.67
C ASN A 126 13.86 -1.71 -1.24
N CYS A 127 13.44 -0.43 -1.20
CA CYS A 127 14.21 0.65 -0.57
C CYS A 127 14.11 0.54 0.97
N LYS A 128 14.79 -0.47 1.54
CA LYS A 128 14.63 -0.88 2.95
C LYS A 128 14.96 0.21 3.96
N ALA A 129 15.89 1.10 3.65
CA ALA A 129 16.34 2.14 4.56
C ALA A 129 15.47 3.41 4.48
N LEU A 130 14.54 3.51 3.54
CA LEU A 130 13.70 4.69 3.36
C LEU A 130 12.70 4.81 4.51
N THR A 131 12.91 5.79 5.38
CA THR A 131 12.09 5.99 6.59
C THR A 131 10.91 6.93 6.36
N SER A 132 11.03 7.83 5.40
CA SER A 132 10.00 8.79 5.00
C SER A 132 10.25 9.26 3.58
N ILE A 133 9.19 9.66 2.89
CA ILE A 133 9.25 10.32 1.59
C ILE A 133 8.14 11.36 1.51
N GLU A 134 8.47 12.56 1.03
CA GLU A 134 7.49 13.62 0.77
C GLU A 134 7.07 13.54 -0.69
N LEU A 135 5.83 13.16 -0.92
CA LEU A 135 5.23 13.10 -2.26
C LEU A 135 4.64 14.48 -2.60
N PRO A 136 5.08 15.13 -3.69
CA PRO A 136 4.52 16.41 -4.12
C PRO A 136 3.02 16.30 -4.47
N GLU A 137 2.23 17.31 -4.15
CA GLU A 137 0.78 17.38 -4.50
C GLU A 137 0.52 17.38 -6.02
N SER A 138 1.55 17.63 -6.81
CA SER A 138 1.49 17.54 -8.28
C SER A 138 1.41 16.10 -8.81
N VAL A 139 1.71 15.08 -7.96
CA VAL A 139 1.66 13.68 -8.35
C VAL A 139 0.21 13.22 -8.50
N THR A 140 -0.12 12.70 -9.68
CA THR A 140 -1.45 12.22 -10.03
C THR A 140 -1.50 10.72 -10.36
N ALA A 141 -0.35 10.07 -10.45
CA ALA A 141 -0.25 8.63 -10.66
C ALA A 141 0.92 8.01 -9.88
N ILE A 142 0.65 6.88 -9.23
CA ILE A 142 1.67 6.05 -8.57
C ILE A 142 1.43 4.61 -8.99
N GLY A 143 2.44 3.97 -9.57
CA GLY A 143 2.35 2.64 -10.14
C GLY A 143 2.24 1.52 -9.09
N PRO A 144 1.84 0.31 -9.52
CA PRO A 144 1.87 -0.89 -8.68
C PRO A 144 3.24 -1.12 -8.04
N SER A 145 3.23 -1.67 -6.84
CA SER A 145 4.44 -2.04 -6.07
C SER A 145 5.44 -0.89 -5.85
N ALA A 146 5.06 0.37 -6.09
CA ALA A 146 6.01 1.50 -6.09
C ALA A 146 6.81 1.61 -4.78
N PHE A 147 6.25 1.22 -3.63
CA PHE A 147 6.91 1.21 -2.31
C PHE A 147 6.93 -0.18 -1.67
N MET A 148 6.74 -1.24 -2.46
CA MET A 148 6.75 -2.60 -1.94
C MET A 148 8.08 -2.91 -1.25
N HIS A 149 8.01 -3.55 -0.06
CA HIS A 149 9.18 -3.88 0.78
C HIS A 149 10.00 -2.67 1.31
N CYS A 150 9.44 -1.45 1.31
CA CYS A 150 10.02 -0.32 2.04
C CYS A 150 9.85 -0.52 3.54
N SER A 151 10.57 -1.49 4.11
CA SER A 151 10.33 -2.01 5.47
C SER A 151 10.57 -1.00 6.60
N SER A 152 11.32 0.07 6.37
CA SER A 152 11.55 1.15 7.35
C SER A 152 10.59 2.34 7.19
N LEU A 153 9.75 2.36 6.15
CA LEU A 153 8.82 3.47 5.90
C LEU A 153 7.79 3.55 7.02
N LYS A 154 7.75 4.70 7.73
CA LYS A 154 6.89 4.89 8.91
C LYS A 154 5.61 5.64 8.61
N LYS A 155 5.69 6.58 7.70
CA LYS A 155 4.59 7.49 7.35
C LYS A 155 4.56 7.75 5.86
N ILE A 156 3.35 7.83 5.32
CA ILE A 156 3.11 8.28 3.96
C ILE A 156 1.87 9.17 3.90
N VAL A 157 1.97 10.29 3.19
CA VAL A 157 0.84 11.14 2.83
C VAL A 157 0.64 10.97 1.33
N VAL A 158 -0.47 10.38 0.95
CA VAL A 158 -0.81 10.16 -0.46
C VAL A 158 -1.40 11.45 -1.04
N PRO A 159 -0.85 11.98 -2.17
CA PRO A 159 -1.30 13.23 -2.76
C PRO A 159 -2.79 13.24 -3.11
N THR A 160 -3.38 14.43 -3.04
CA THR A 160 -4.84 14.62 -3.21
C THR A 160 -5.37 14.23 -4.59
N GLY A 161 -4.52 14.23 -5.63
CA GLY A 161 -4.84 13.80 -7.00
C GLY A 161 -4.93 12.29 -7.22
N ILE A 162 -4.59 11.47 -6.21
CA ILE A 162 -4.59 10.01 -6.34
C ILE A 162 -6.00 9.45 -6.09
N GLU A 163 -6.55 8.76 -7.07
CA GLU A 163 -7.86 8.10 -6.97
C GLU A 163 -7.78 6.61 -6.64
N ARG A 164 -6.60 5.99 -6.73
CA ARG A 164 -6.40 4.54 -6.48
C ARG A 164 -5.09 4.29 -5.73
N ILE A 165 -5.16 3.41 -4.74
CA ILE A 165 -3.96 2.75 -4.21
C ILE A 165 -3.77 1.48 -5.04
N GLU A 166 -2.71 1.42 -5.82
CA GLU A 166 -2.44 0.32 -6.74
C GLU A 166 -2.04 -0.98 -6.01
N SER A 167 -2.07 -2.09 -6.76
CA SER A 167 -1.72 -3.41 -6.20
C SER A 167 -0.31 -3.42 -5.63
N ASN A 168 -0.14 -4.03 -4.46
CA ASN A 168 1.12 -4.17 -3.73
C ASN A 168 1.82 -2.84 -3.39
N MET A 169 1.18 -1.68 -3.53
CA MET A 169 1.87 -0.38 -3.42
C MET A 169 2.67 -0.24 -2.13
N PHE A 170 2.14 -0.70 -0.98
CA PHE A 170 2.77 -0.68 0.33
C PHE A 170 2.93 -2.08 0.94
N ASN A 171 2.94 -3.11 0.08
CA ASN A 171 3.10 -4.49 0.55
C ASN A 171 4.43 -4.64 1.31
N ASP A 172 4.37 -5.26 2.49
CA ASP A 172 5.51 -5.46 3.42
C ASP A 172 6.24 -4.16 3.83
N CYS A 173 5.52 -3.03 3.88
CA CYS A 173 5.98 -1.84 4.61
C CYS A 173 5.81 -2.08 6.12
N THR A 174 6.66 -2.94 6.68
CA THR A 174 6.47 -3.51 8.04
C THR A 174 6.55 -2.49 9.18
N SER A 175 7.15 -1.31 8.96
CA SER A 175 7.22 -0.22 9.95
C SER A 175 6.14 0.85 9.74
N LEU A 176 5.25 0.69 8.76
CA LEU A 176 4.27 1.73 8.40
C LEU A 176 3.20 1.84 9.49
N THR A 177 3.19 2.98 10.17
CA THR A 177 2.26 3.27 11.28
C THR A 177 1.21 4.32 10.92
N GLU A 178 1.51 5.19 9.96
CA GLU A 178 0.65 6.31 9.58
C GLU A 178 0.48 6.40 8.06
N VAL A 179 -0.76 6.34 7.61
CA VAL A 179 -1.15 6.50 6.21
C VAL A 179 -2.24 7.56 6.13
N VAL A 180 -1.99 8.64 5.40
CA VAL A 180 -3.00 9.66 5.11
C VAL A 180 -3.49 9.44 3.67
N LEU A 181 -4.75 9.06 3.53
CA LEU A 181 -5.39 8.81 2.24
C LEU A 181 -6.17 10.04 1.74
N PRO A 182 -6.17 10.33 0.44
CA PRO A 182 -6.87 11.47 -0.11
C PRO A 182 -8.40 11.26 -0.10
N SER A 183 -9.16 12.34 0.13
CA SER A 183 -10.63 12.29 0.20
C SER A 183 -11.33 11.87 -1.09
N MET A 184 -10.62 11.90 -2.22
CA MET A 184 -11.12 11.50 -3.54
C MET A 184 -10.79 10.03 -3.90
N LEU A 185 -10.14 9.29 -2.99
CA LEU A 185 -9.76 7.90 -3.21
C LEU A 185 -11.00 7.03 -3.47
N LYS A 186 -10.97 6.25 -4.55
CA LYS A 186 -12.10 5.39 -4.97
C LYS A 186 -11.82 3.91 -4.75
N GLU A 187 -10.55 3.50 -4.89
CA GLU A 187 -10.20 2.08 -4.92
C GLU A 187 -8.90 1.82 -4.15
N ILE A 188 -8.89 0.75 -3.36
CA ILE A 188 -7.69 0.14 -2.77
C ILE A 188 -7.56 -1.24 -3.39
N ARG A 189 -6.50 -1.46 -4.18
CA ARG A 189 -6.31 -2.70 -4.94
C ARG A 189 -5.72 -3.82 -4.10
N GLY A 190 -5.62 -4.99 -4.73
CA GLY A 190 -5.18 -6.21 -4.06
C GLY A 190 -3.80 -6.09 -3.44
N MET A 191 -3.64 -6.62 -2.22
CA MET A 191 -2.38 -6.62 -1.45
C MET A 191 -1.79 -5.23 -1.17
N ALA A 192 -2.55 -4.14 -1.35
CA ALA A 192 -2.03 -2.78 -1.26
C ALA A 192 -1.30 -2.48 0.07
N PHE A 193 -1.78 -3.04 1.18
CA PHE A 193 -1.20 -2.94 2.53
C PHE A 193 -0.90 -4.31 3.14
N PHE A 194 -0.73 -5.34 2.32
CA PHE A 194 -0.39 -6.68 2.84
C PHE A 194 0.88 -6.61 3.68
N GLY A 195 0.88 -7.24 4.85
CA GLY A 195 2.08 -7.30 5.70
C GLY A 195 2.49 -5.98 6.36
N CYS A 196 1.65 -4.93 6.35
CA CYS A 196 1.88 -3.71 7.13
C CYS A 196 1.64 -3.98 8.62
N ILE A 197 2.55 -4.76 9.23
CA ILE A 197 2.37 -5.32 10.58
C ILE A 197 2.31 -4.28 11.70
N ALA A 198 2.86 -3.07 11.48
CA ALA A 198 2.85 -1.98 12.46
C ALA A 198 1.62 -1.05 12.32
N LEU A 199 0.77 -1.25 11.29
CA LEU A 199 -0.38 -0.38 11.03
C LEU A 199 -1.50 -0.66 12.04
N GLU A 200 -1.66 0.24 13.02
CA GLU A 200 -2.68 0.09 14.08
C GLU A 200 -4.06 0.60 13.65
N ASN A 201 -4.09 1.67 12.85
CA ASN A 201 -5.31 2.32 12.40
C ASN A 201 -5.13 2.86 10.99
N ILE A 202 -6.19 2.88 10.21
CA ILE A 202 -6.28 3.56 8.93
C ILE A 202 -7.70 4.10 8.73
N GLU A 203 -7.79 5.36 8.30
CA GLU A 203 -9.07 5.99 7.98
C GLU A 203 -9.33 5.85 6.48
N LEU A 204 -10.36 5.09 6.13
CA LEU A 204 -10.79 4.94 4.74
C LEU A 204 -11.75 6.06 4.36
N PRO A 205 -11.47 6.85 3.32
CA PRO A 205 -12.36 7.91 2.86
C PRO A 205 -13.73 7.37 2.44
N ALA A 206 -14.79 8.14 2.68
CA ALA A 206 -16.16 7.77 2.32
C ALA A 206 -16.36 7.55 0.80
N SER A 207 -15.47 8.08 -0.01
CA SER A 207 -15.43 7.94 -1.48
C SER A 207 -15.00 6.55 -1.96
N VAL A 208 -14.40 5.71 -1.07
CA VAL A 208 -13.94 4.37 -1.44
C VAL A 208 -15.14 3.46 -1.70
N THR A 209 -15.13 2.83 -2.86
CA THR A 209 -16.18 1.90 -3.33
C THR A 209 -15.68 0.48 -3.52
N ALA A 210 -14.36 0.25 -3.54
CA ALA A 210 -13.78 -1.08 -3.70
C ALA A 210 -12.52 -1.26 -2.85
N ILE A 211 -12.42 -2.43 -2.19
CA ILE A 211 -11.25 -2.88 -1.45
C ILE A 211 -10.90 -4.26 -1.98
N GLY A 212 -9.72 -4.41 -2.56
CA GLY A 212 -9.29 -5.61 -3.25
C GLY A 212 -8.94 -6.77 -2.31
N SER A 213 -8.77 -7.95 -2.92
CA SER A 213 -8.38 -9.17 -2.20
C SER A 213 -7.07 -8.98 -1.47
N ILE A 214 -7.01 -9.47 -0.24
CA ILE A 214 -5.81 -9.46 0.63
C ILE A 214 -5.31 -8.03 0.93
N ALA A 215 -6.08 -6.97 0.63
CA ALA A 215 -5.62 -5.58 0.70
C ALA A 215 -5.01 -5.21 2.06
N PHE A 216 -5.51 -5.74 3.17
CA PHE A 216 -5.02 -5.57 4.54
C PHE A 216 -4.57 -6.90 5.18
N GLY A 217 -4.34 -7.94 4.36
CA GLY A 217 -3.90 -9.23 4.88
C GLY A 217 -2.60 -9.09 5.70
N GLY A 218 -2.52 -9.73 6.86
CA GLY A 218 -1.33 -9.66 7.71
C GLY A 218 -1.09 -8.34 8.42
N CYS A 219 -2.01 -7.37 8.38
CA CYS A 219 -1.94 -6.16 9.22
C CYS A 219 -2.21 -6.53 10.69
N SER A 220 -1.26 -7.24 11.32
CA SER A 220 -1.45 -7.87 12.62
C SER A 220 -1.70 -6.90 13.78
N SER A 221 -1.27 -5.64 13.67
CA SER A 221 -1.54 -4.61 14.68
C SER A 221 -2.86 -3.85 14.47
N LEU A 222 -3.56 -4.05 13.35
CA LEU A 222 -4.79 -3.33 13.04
C LEU A 222 -5.88 -3.65 14.06
N LYS A 223 -6.36 -2.60 14.77
CA LYS A 223 -7.33 -2.75 15.87
C LYS A 223 -8.77 -2.53 15.44
N LYS A 224 -8.97 -1.61 14.51
CA LYS A 224 -10.28 -1.19 14.03
C LYS A 224 -10.25 -0.89 12.54
N ILE A 225 -11.34 -1.25 11.85
CA ILE A 225 -11.60 -0.81 10.49
C ILE A 225 -13.05 -0.37 10.33
N VAL A 226 -13.26 0.76 9.67
CA VAL A 226 -14.58 1.23 9.24
C VAL A 226 -14.63 1.12 7.73
N VAL A 227 -15.45 0.21 7.24
CA VAL A 227 -15.64 0.00 5.80
C VAL A 227 -16.63 1.03 5.28
N PRO A 228 -16.26 1.82 4.24
CA PRO A 228 -17.12 2.87 3.70
C PRO A 228 -18.43 2.35 3.09
N THR A 229 -19.46 3.20 3.11
CA THR A 229 -20.82 2.85 2.62
C THR A 229 -20.90 2.56 1.12
N GLY A 230 -19.90 2.94 0.33
CA GLY A 230 -19.79 2.61 -1.09
C GLY A 230 -19.39 1.16 -1.35
N VAL A 231 -18.88 0.45 -0.34
CA VAL A 231 -18.40 -0.94 -0.47
C VAL A 231 -19.57 -1.91 -0.29
N GLU A 232 -19.86 -2.69 -1.33
CA GLU A 232 -20.93 -3.69 -1.31
C GLU A 232 -20.43 -5.12 -1.08
N ARG A 233 -19.11 -5.35 -1.18
CA ARG A 233 -18.46 -6.65 -1.02
C ARG A 233 -17.14 -6.53 -0.28
N ILE A 234 -16.89 -7.42 0.66
CA ILE A 234 -15.53 -7.66 1.21
C ILE A 234 -14.92 -8.78 0.40
N GLU A 235 -13.83 -8.50 -0.30
CA GLU A 235 -13.15 -9.47 -1.15
C GLU A 235 -12.43 -10.56 -0.35
N GLY A 236 -12.00 -11.62 -1.07
CA GLY A 236 -11.36 -12.78 -0.43
C GLY A 236 -10.09 -12.40 0.33
N SER A 237 -9.99 -12.89 1.56
CA SER A 237 -8.81 -12.68 2.42
C SER A 237 -8.47 -11.21 2.71
N THR A 238 -9.38 -10.25 2.49
CA THR A 238 -9.10 -8.80 2.65
C THR A 238 -8.45 -8.47 3.98
N PHE A 239 -8.89 -9.08 5.09
CA PHE A 239 -8.38 -8.88 6.45
C PHE A 239 -7.80 -10.17 7.07
N VAL A 240 -7.35 -11.12 6.24
CA VAL A 240 -6.76 -12.37 6.72
C VAL A 240 -5.57 -12.09 7.64
N GLY A 241 -5.54 -12.68 8.83
CA GLY A 241 -4.41 -12.53 9.76
C GLY A 241 -4.30 -11.16 10.44
N CYS A 242 -5.36 -10.34 10.42
CA CYS A 242 -5.45 -9.14 11.26
C CYS A 242 -5.71 -9.56 12.72
N SER A 243 -4.69 -10.14 13.36
CA SER A 243 -4.84 -10.86 14.64
C SER A 243 -5.30 -9.98 15.80
N ASN A 244 -5.01 -8.67 15.79
CA ASN A 244 -5.44 -7.71 16.80
C ASN A 244 -6.74 -6.96 16.44
N LEU A 245 -7.43 -7.34 15.36
CA LEU A 245 -8.65 -6.67 14.93
C LEU A 245 -9.80 -7.01 15.88
N THR A 246 -10.22 -6.01 16.65
CA THR A 246 -11.31 -6.14 17.65
C THR A 246 -12.62 -5.53 17.18
N GLU A 247 -12.57 -4.55 16.26
CA GLU A 247 -13.74 -3.80 15.83
C GLU A 247 -13.78 -3.69 14.29
N VAL A 248 -14.85 -4.18 13.70
CA VAL A 248 -15.15 -4.05 12.27
C VAL A 248 -16.51 -3.38 12.12
N VAL A 249 -16.53 -2.21 11.49
CA VAL A 249 -17.79 -1.53 11.16
C VAL A 249 -18.09 -1.79 9.69
N LEU A 250 -19.10 -2.62 9.44
CA LEU A 250 -19.56 -2.97 8.10
C LEU A 250 -20.70 -2.02 7.67
N PRO A 251 -20.73 -1.59 6.39
CA PRO A 251 -21.75 -0.69 5.91
C PRO A 251 -23.11 -1.40 5.74
N SER A 252 -24.19 -0.66 5.86
CA SER A 252 -25.55 -1.16 5.63
C SER A 252 -25.85 -1.55 4.17
N THR A 253 -24.93 -1.27 3.27
CA THR A 253 -24.99 -1.63 1.84
C THR A 253 -24.31 -2.95 1.52
N LEU A 254 -23.58 -3.56 2.47
CA LEU A 254 -22.78 -4.76 2.25
C LEU A 254 -23.68 -5.96 1.92
N LYS A 255 -23.37 -6.63 0.82
CA LYS A 255 -24.12 -7.80 0.31
C LYS A 255 -23.37 -9.11 0.48
N GLU A 256 -22.04 -9.09 0.40
CA GLU A 256 -21.24 -10.30 0.35
C GLU A 256 -19.95 -10.15 1.19
N ILE A 257 -19.61 -11.21 1.91
CA ILE A 257 -18.31 -11.39 2.55
C ILE A 257 -17.67 -12.63 1.93
N MET A 258 -16.61 -12.43 1.15
CA MET A 258 -15.98 -13.50 0.39
C MET A 258 -15.13 -14.43 1.27
N GLY A 259 -14.65 -15.53 0.66
CA GLY A 259 -13.91 -16.55 1.40
C GLY A 259 -12.67 -16.02 2.13
N MET A 260 -12.46 -16.49 3.37
CA MET A 260 -11.33 -16.17 4.23
C MET A 260 -11.18 -14.67 4.59
N ALA A 261 -12.21 -13.84 4.33
CA ALA A 261 -12.14 -12.37 4.46
C ALA A 261 -11.60 -11.91 5.83
N PHE A 262 -12.00 -12.57 6.91
CA PHE A 262 -11.56 -12.32 8.29
C PHE A 262 -10.87 -13.53 8.94
N ARG A 263 -10.38 -14.48 8.13
CA ARG A 263 -9.70 -15.66 8.68
C ARG A 263 -8.51 -15.26 9.56
N ASN A 264 -8.36 -15.90 10.73
CA ASN A 264 -7.30 -15.63 11.72
C ASN A 264 -7.37 -14.20 12.32
N CYS A 265 -8.55 -13.58 12.40
CA CYS A 265 -8.77 -12.39 13.23
C CYS A 265 -8.99 -12.82 14.69
N GLU A 266 -7.89 -13.17 15.38
CA GLU A 266 -7.90 -13.86 16.66
C GLU A 266 -8.44 -13.03 17.84
N ALA A 267 -8.55 -11.71 17.68
CA ALA A 267 -9.14 -10.80 18.66
C ALA A 267 -10.61 -10.46 18.37
N LEU A 268 -11.16 -10.90 17.24
CA LEU A 268 -12.52 -10.54 16.81
C LEU A 268 -13.56 -11.42 17.53
N LYS A 269 -14.14 -10.88 18.60
CA LYS A 269 -15.16 -11.57 19.43
C LYS A 269 -16.59 -11.25 19.02
N THR A 270 -16.78 -10.11 18.38
CA THR A 270 -18.12 -9.63 18.00
C THR A 270 -18.11 -9.09 16.58
N VAL A 271 -19.19 -9.30 15.84
CA VAL A 271 -19.40 -8.70 14.53
C VAL A 271 -20.84 -8.20 14.39
N VAL A 272 -20.99 -7.02 13.78
CA VAL A 272 -22.31 -6.49 13.40
C VAL A 272 -22.47 -6.72 11.91
N LEU A 273 -23.43 -7.55 11.53
CA LEU A 273 -23.78 -7.89 10.16
C LEU A 273 -25.02 -7.10 9.72
N PRO A 274 -24.98 -6.39 8.57
CA PRO A 274 -26.13 -5.63 8.11
C PRO A 274 -27.23 -6.55 7.54
N SER A 275 -28.48 -6.08 7.57
CA SER A 275 -29.64 -6.81 6.99
C SER A 275 -29.56 -7.01 5.47
N SER A 276 -28.73 -6.21 4.79
CA SER A 276 -28.48 -6.34 3.34
C SER A 276 -27.64 -7.58 2.97
N LEU A 277 -26.95 -8.20 3.95
CA LEU A 277 -26.02 -9.31 3.71
C LEU A 277 -26.75 -10.53 3.15
N LYS A 278 -26.19 -11.14 2.09
CA LYS A 278 -26.74 -12.33 1.39
C LYS A 278 -25.86 -13.54 1.52
N ASP A 279 -24.53 -13.33 1.45
CA ASP A 279 -23.58 -14.45 1.36
C ASP A 279 -22.38 -14.24 2.28
N ILE A 280 -21.98 -15.34 2.95
CA ILE A 280 -20.73 -15.47 3.71
C ILE A 280 -19.95 -16.62 3.10
N GLY A 281 -18.82 -16.32 2.46
CA GLY A 281 -17.98 -17.25 1.73
C GLY A 281 -17.24 -18.24 2.63
N LYS A 282 -16.60 -19.23 2.02
CA LYS A 282 -15.90 -20.32 2.70
C LYS A 282 -14.85 -19.82 3.69
N GLY A 283 -14.97 -20.22 4.96
CA GLY A 283 -14.02 -19.89 6.01
C GLY A 283 -13.82 -18.39 6.27
N ALA A 284 -14.81 -17.56 5.90
CA ALA A 284 -14.71 -16.11 6.05
C ALA A 284 -14.34 -15.65 7.47
N PHE A 285 -14.84 -16.36 8.49
CA PHE A 285 -14.55 -16.13 9.91
C PHE A 285 -13.80 -17.30 10.56
N SER A 286 -13.12 -18.13 9.77
CA SER A 286 -12.34 -19.24 10.30
C SER A 286 -11.28 -18.74 11.29
N ASN A 287 -11.16 -19.39 12.46
CA ASN A 287 -10.27 -18.99 13.55
C ASN A 287 -10.53 -17.59 14.12
N CYS A 288 -11.77 -17.08 14.02
CA CYS A 288 -12.23 -15.94 14.81
C CYS A 288 -12.94 -16.46 16.06
N PRO A 289 -12.60 -16.02 17.29
CA PRO A 289 -13.26 -16.46 18.51
C PRO A 289 -14.58 -15.70 18.72
N LEU A 290 -15.50 -15.76 17.75
CA LEU A 290 -16.76 -15.04 17.82
C LEU A 290 -17.65 -15.56 18.97
N GLU A 291 -17.98 -14.67 19.87
CA GLU A 291 -18.90 -14.90 20.99
C GLU A 291 -20.32 -14.42 20.64
N SER A 292 -20.42 -13.35 19.86
CA SER A 292 -21.70 -12.69 19.51
C SER A 292 -21.75 -12.18 18.07
N VAL A 293 -22.88 -12.41 17.44
CA VAL A 293 -23.26 -11.85 16.13
C VAL A 293 -24.46 -10.93 16.32
N PHE A 294 -24.32 -9.67 15.96
CA PHE A 294 -25.39 -8.68 15.99
C PHE A 294 -25.91 -8.48 14.57
N PHE A 295 -27.07 -9.02 14.24
CA PHE A 295 -27.65 -8.89 12.92
C PHE A 295 -28.61 -7.70 12.85
N GLY A 296 -28.45 -6.87 11.83
CA GLY A 296 -29.20 -5.62 11.63
C GLY A 296 -30.63 -5.79 11.09
N GLY A 297 -31.12 -7.01 11.04
CA GLY A 297 -32.45 -7.37 10.53
C GLY A 297 -33.18 -8.37 11.45
N THR A 298 -34.17 -9.06 10.87
CA THR A 298 -34.99 -10.08 11.52
C THR A 298 -34.31 -11.45 11.52
N GLU A 299 -34.81 -12.38 12.37
CA GLU A 299 -34.37 -13.77 12.38
C GLU A 299 -34.60 -14.46 11.04
N ALA A 300 -35.73 -14.20 10.37
CA ALA A 300 -36.03 -14.77 9.06
C ALA A 300 -35.06 -14.31 7.96
N GLU A 301 -34.65 -13.04 8.00
CA GLU A 301 -33.62 -12.50 7.09
C GLU A 301 -32.26 -13.14 7.38
N TYR A 302 -31.86 -13.28 8.65
CA TYR A 302 -30.61 -13.94 9.03
C TYR A 302 -30.55 -15.40 8.51
N LEU A 303 -31.65 -16.13 8.69
CA LEU A 303 -31.76 -17.55 8.23
C LEU A 303 -31.73 -17.65 6.69
N SER A 304 -31.93 -16.56 5.96
CA SER A 304 -31.81 -16.52 4.49
C SER A 304 -30.40 -16.23 4.00
N VAL A 305 -29.47 -15.84 4.91
CA VAL A 305 -28.07 -15.62 4.54
C VAL A 305 -27.41 -16.95 4.22
N SER A 306 -26.83 -17.06 3.04
CA SER A 306 -26.02 -18.22 2.66
C SER A 306 -24.69 -18.20 3.42
N VAL A 307 -24.38 -19.26 4.16
CA VAL A 307 -23.14 -19.40 4.92
C VAL A 307 -22.39 -20.64 4.43
N ALA A 308 -21.27 -20.44 3.75
CA ALA A 308 -20.45 -21.54 3.26
C ALA A 308 -19.69 -22.26 4.39
N GLU A 309 -19.14 -23.43 4.09
CA GLU A 309 -18.38 -24.27 5.03
C GLU A 309 -17.18 -23.56 5.67
N GLY A 310 -16.75 -24.02 6.86
CA GLY A 310 -15.58 -23.50 7.58
C GLY A 310 -15.86 -22.21 8.34
N ASN A 311 -17.14 -21.91 8.63
CA ASN A 311 -17.60 -20.76 9.41
C ASN A 311 -18.20 -21.19 10.77
N ASP A 312 -17.66 -22.23 11.39
CA ASP A 312 -18.19 -22.79 12.65
C ASP A 312 -18.28 -21.74 13.75
N SER A 313 -17.35 -20.79 13.81
CA SER A 313 -17.34 -19.72 14.79
C SER A 313 -18.57 -18.80 14.71
N ILE A 314 -19.01 -18.43 13.51
CA ILE A 314 -20.18 -17.57 13.35
C ILE A 314 -21.49 -18.36 13.56
N LEU A 315 -21.49 -19.66 13.23
CA LEU A 315 -22.65 -20.54 13.43
C LEU A 315 -22.85 -20.92 14.90
N SER A 316 -21.80 -20.93 15.72
CA SER A 316 -21.85 -21.26 17.16
C SER A 316 -22.00 -20.04 18.06
N ALA A 317 -21.79 -18.83 17.55
CA ALA A 317 -21.92 -17.59 18.31
C ALA A 317 -23.38 -17.30 18.69
N ALA A 318 -23.58 -16.55 19.79
CA ALA A 318 -24.90 -16.06 20.14
C ALA A 318 -25.37 -15.00 19.10
N VAL A 319 -26.55 -15.17 18.55
CA VAL A 319 -27.10 -14.26 17.55
C VAL A 319 -28.17 -13.38 18.18
N TYR A 320 -28.06 -12.06 17.92
CA TYR A 320 -29.00 -11.06 18.38
C TYR A 320 -29.57 -10.30 17.18
N PHE A 321 -30.88 -10.00 17.20
CA PHE A 321 -31.59 -9.29 16.12
C PHE A 321 -31.85 -7.85 16.50
N TYR A 322 -31.78 -6.93 15.51
CA TYR A 322 -31.94 -5.51 15.79
C TYR A 322 -33.39 -5.19 16.19
N SER A 323 -33.54 -4.41 17.26
CA SER A 323 -34.83 -3.79 17.61
C SER A 323 -34.58 -2.40 18.19
N GLU A 324 -35.22 -1.39 17.62
CA GLU A 324 -35.12 0.00 18.06
C GLU A 324 -35.79 0.21 19.44
N THR A 325 -36.86 -0.55 19.71
CA THR A 325 -37.60 -0.54 20.96
C THR A 325 -37.43 -1.87 21.69
N GLU A 326 -37.56 -1.85 23.02
CA GLU A 326 -37.46 -3.09 23.82
C GLU A 326 -38.59 -4.05 23.47
N PRO A 327 -38.27 -5.26 23.00
CA PRO A 327 -39.29 -6.25 22.67
C PRO A 327 -39.99 -6.78 23.95
N THR A 328 -41.29 -6.99 23.84
CA THR A 328 -42.09 -7.52 24.93
C THR A 328 -41.91 -9.03 25.14
N GLU A 329 -41.44 -9.74 24.11
CA GLU A 329 -41.17 -11.18 24.17
C GLU A 329 -39.68 -11.44 23.87
N ASN A 330 -39.05 -12.26 24.71
CA ASN A 330 -37.64 -12.69 24.57
C ASN A 330 -36.64 -11.52 24.30
N PRO A 331 -36.66 -10.41 25.10
CA PRO A 331 -35.82 -9.24 24.85
C PRO A 331 -34.34 -9.60 24.72
N GLN A 332 -33.87 -10.62 25.43
CA GLN A 332 -32.48 -11.12 25.39
C GLN A 332 -32.04 -11.67 24.04
N LYS A 333 -32.94 -11.86 23.08
CA LYS A 333 -32.60 -12.21 21.69
C LYS A 333 -32.39 -10.99 20.79
N PHE A 334 -32.60 -9.78 21.32
CA PHE A 334 -32.55 -8.57 20.56
C PHE A 334 -31.45 -7.64 21.05
N TRP A 335 -31.05 -6.72 20.19
CA TRP A 335 -30.04 -5.71 20.49
C TRP A 335 -30.44 -4.32 19.95
N ARG A 336 -29.77 -3.30 20.49
CA ARG A 336 -29.86 -1.90 20.07
C ARG A 336 -28.50 -1.25 20.09
N TYR A 337 -28.39 -0.08 19.48
CA TYR A 337 -27.22 0.75 19.69
C TYR A 337 -27.34 1.52 21.03
N SER A 338 -26.26 1.48 21.83
CA SER A 338 -26.11 2.30 23.04
C SER A 338 -24.71 2.89 23.04
N GLY A 339 -24.60 4.22 23.02
CA GLY A 339 -23.28 4.88 22.93
C GLY A 339 -22.46 4.48 21.69
N GLY A 340 -23.14 4.17 20.57
CA GLY A 340 -22.50 3.75 19.31
C GLY A 340 -22.03 2.29 19.28
N LYS A 341 -22.31 1.50 20.33
CA LYS A 341 -21.96 0.06 20.41
C LYS A 341 -23.22 -0.79 20.39
N PRO A 342 -23.17 -2.01 19.81
CA PRO A 342 -24.25 -2.99 19.93
C PRO A 342 -24.36 -3.46 21.39
N LEU A 343 -25.56 -3.46 21.92
CA LEU A 343 -25.86 -3.91 23.27
C LEU A 343 -27.15 -4.74 23.25
N PRO A 344 -27.13 -6.00 23.77
CA PRO A 344 -28.34 -6.77 23.94
C PRO A 344 -29.34 -6.05 24.87
N TRP A 345 -30.62 -6.26 24.63
CA TRP A 345 -31.65 -5.92 25.59
C TRP A 345 -31.54 -6.85 26.83
N ALA A 346 -31.78 -6.31 28.02
CA ALA A 346 -31.63 -7.05 29.29
C ALA A 346 -32.75 -8.05 29.52
#